data_a0433160515a43077150d7a3edf51379
#
_entry.id   a0433160515a43077150d7a3edf51379
#
_cell.length_a   1.000
_cell.length_b   1.000
_cell.length_c   1.000
_cell.angle_alpha   90.00
_cell.angle_beta   90.00
_cell.angle_gamma   90.00
#
_symmetry.space_group_name_H-M   'P 1'
#
loop_
_entity.id
_entity.type
_entity.pdbx_description
1 polymer ?
#
loop_
_entity_poly.entity_id
_entity_poly.type
_entity_poly.pdbx_seq_one_letter_code
_entity_poly.pdbx_strand_id
1 'polypeptide(L)'
;HVLDEKSERLLSYFSRLSGTPGSVYNQLSTADIKFGSITLSTGDEVQISEGEAGRIFATSRNHEDRKAAFIERNSTYNDNINTYAASYDGICQRDWAYAQARNYSSTLEATLENDNIPVDVYLNLLEQGRAGTAPLQRYHKLRKEALKLEEYDGYDSAIPVIDFDKNYDYDAVAKMVKNSIKPL
;
A
#
# COMPACT_ATOMS: atom_id res chain seq x y z
N HIS A 1 19.94 -11.26 20.66
CA HIS A 1 19.10 -11.00 21.84
C HIS A 1 18.24 -12.22 22.23
N VAL A 2 18.88 -13.40 22.36
CA VAL A 2 18.25 -14.62 22.86
C VAL A 2 18.16 -14.54 24.37
N LEU A 3 16.99 -14.84 24.93
CA LEU A 3 16.75 -14.86 26.37
C LEU A 3 16.94 -16.25 26.92
N ASP A 4 16.88 -16.42 28.27
CA ASP A 4 16.85 -17.71 28.89
C ASP A 4 15.57 -18.50 28.54
N GLU A 5 15.61 -19.84 28.73
CA GLU A 5 14.51 -20.74 28.33
C GLU A 5 13.15 -20.36 28.97
N LYS A 6 13.15 -19.89 30.21
CA LYS A 6 11.90 -19.52 30.90
C LYS A 6 11.30 -18.29 30.33
N SER A 7 12.11 -17.28 30.02
CA SER A 7 11.69 -16.02 29.39
C SER A 7 11.20 -16.25 27.97
N GLU A 8 11.90 -17.06 27.16
CA GLU A 8 11.46 -17.42 25.82
C GLU A 8 10.11 -18.16 25.85
N ARG A 9 9.95 -19.10 26.77
CA ARG A 9 8.68 -19.81 26.93
C ARG A 9 7.55 -18.88 27.36
N LEU A 10 7.81 -17.92 28.24
CA LEU A 10 6.81 -16.93 28.64
C LEU A 10 6.39 -16.06 27.45
N LEU A 11 7.34 -15.53 26.68
CA LEU A 11 7.06 -14.73 25.49
C LEU A 11 6.29 -15.53 24.44
N SER A 12 6.56 -16.82 24.29
CA SER A 12 5.85 -17.68 23.34
C SER A 12 4.34 -17.77 23.60
N TYR A 13 3.90 -17.64 24.86
CA TYR A 13 2.47 -17.62 25.18
C TYR A 13 1.78 -16.35 24.66
N PHE A 14 2.49 -15.22 24.64
CA PHE A 14 1.97 -13.95 24.15
C PHE A 14 1.97 -13.87 22.61
N SER A 15 2.72 -14.74 21.92
CA SER A 15 2.75 -14.76 20.46
C SER A 15 1.37 -14.98 19.84
N ARG A 16 0.47 -15.69 20.52
CA ARG A 16 -0.91 -15.91 20.09
C ARG A 16 -1.75 -14.62 20.04
N LEU A 17 -1.43 -13.64 20.90
CA LEU A 17 -2.13 -12.37 20.99
C LEU A 17 -1.55 -11.34 20.01
N SER A 18 -0.31 -11.53 19.59
CA SER A 18 0.45 -10.56 18.79
C SER A 18 -0.18 -10.28 17.42
N GLY A 19 -0.92 -11.24 16.87
CA GLY A 19 -1.61 -11.11 15.58
C GLY A 19 -2.97 -10.40 15.64
N THR A 20 -3.54 -10.21 16.85
CA THR A 20 -4.91 -9.68 17.00
C THR A 20 -5.11 -8.31 16.34
N PRO A 21 -4.24 -7.30 16.53
CA PRO A 21 -4.44 -6.00 15.89
C PRO A 21 -4.46 -6.08 14.36
N GLY A 22 -3.55 -6.87 13.77
CA GLY A 22 -3.53 -7.11 12.33
C GLY A 22 -4.77 -7.86 11.83
N SER A 23 -5.28 -8.81 12.62
CA SER A 23 -6.51 -9.52 12.31
C SER A 23 -7.72 -8.58 12.31
N VAL A 24 -7.84 -7.70 13.31
CA VAL A 24 -8.90 -6.67 13.34
C VAL A 24 -8.83 -5.76 12.13
N TYR A 25 -7.64 -5.27 11.79
CA TYR A 25 -7.43 -4.47 10.58
C TYR A 25 -7.90 -5.22 9.33
N ASN A 26 -7.51 -6.49 9.16
CA ASN A 26 -7.88 -7.28 8.00
C ASN A 26 -9.39 -7.51 7.89
N GLN A 27 -10.06 -7.85 8.99
CA GLN A 27 -11.52 -8.04 8.97
C GLN A 27 -12.23 -6.74 8.62
N LEU A 28 -11.84 -5.62 9.25
CA LEU A 28 -12.43 -4.33 8.97
C LEU A 28 -12.22 -3.89 7.51
N SER A 29 -11.01 -4.05 6.98
CA SER A 29 -10.66 -3.55 5.64
C SER A 29 -11.08 -4.44 4.48
N THR A 30 -11.41 -5.71 4.73
CA THR A 30 -11.76 -6.67 3.67
C THR A 30 -13.17 -7.23 3.78
N ALA A 31 -13.68 -7.46 5.00
CA ALA A 31 -14.97 -8.11 5.20
C ALA A 31 -16.09 -7.13 5.59
N ASP A 32 -15.79 -6.19 6.47
CA ASP A 32 -16.79 -5.30 7.05
C ASP A 32 -16.92 -3.97 6.28
N ILE A 33 -15.87 -3.56 5.57
CA ILE A 33 -15.87 -2.31 4.83
C ILE A 33 -16.91 -2.31 3.70
N LYS A 34 -17.67 -1.23 3.60
CA LYS A 34 -18.69 -1.05 2.55
C LYS A 34 -18.49 0.32 1.93
N PHE A 35 -17.98 0.30 0.71
CA PHE A 35 -17.85 1.51 -0.08
C PHE A 35 -19.20 1.90 -0.68
N GLY A 36 -19.40 3.19 -0.89
CA GLY A 36 -20.55 3.71 -1.63
C GLY A 36 -20.40 3.56 -3.14
N SER A 37 -21.30 4.21 -3.87
CA SER A 37 -21.29 4.27 -5.33
C SER A 37 -20.95 5.68 -5.80
N ILE A 38 -20.41 5.79 -7.00
CA ILE A 38 -20.21 7.06 -7.72
C ILE A 38 -20.88 6.99 -9.09
N THR A 39 -21.23 8.16 -9.64
CA THR A 39 -21.67 8.27 -11.03
C THR A 39 -20.49 8.74 -11.88
N LEU A 40 -20.12 7.95 -12.88
CA LEU A 40 -19.06 8.30 -13.83
C LEU A 40 -19.54 9.36 -14.83
N SER A 41 -18.60 10.01 -15.51
CA SER A 41 -18.85 10.98 -16.57
C SER A 41 -19.67 10.41 -17.76
N THR A 42 -19.69 9.10 -17.91
CA THR A 42 -20.54 8.35 -18.85
C THR A 42 -22.02 8.31 -18.43
N GLY A 43 -22.34 8.64 -17.17
CA GLY A 43 -23.65 8.48 -16.56
C GLY A 43 -23.87 7.12 -15.86
N ASP A 44 -22.92 6.23 -15.91
CA ASP A 44 -23.00 4.93 -15.25
C ASP A 44 -22.81 5.07 -13.74
N GLU A 45 -23.65 4.41 -12.95
CA GLU A 45 -23.46 4.26 -11.51
C GLU A 45 -22.57 3.04 -11.24
N VAL A 46 -21.49 3.25 -10.46
CA VAL A 46 -20.50 2.22 -10.18
C VAL A 46 -20.30 2.10 -8.68
N GLN A 47 -20.48 0.89 -8.16
CA GLN A 47 -20.15 0.54 -6.78
C GLN A 47 -18.63 0.52 -6.60
N ILE A 48 -18.10 1.30 -5.68
CA ILE A 48 -16.66 1.33 -5.42
C ILE A 48 -16.21 0.09 -4.64
N SER A 49 -15.01 -0.33 -4.94
CA SER A 49 -14.18 -1.29 -4.21
C SER A 49 -12.73 -0.91 -4.44
N GLU A 50 -11.79 -1.54 -3.73
CA GLU A 50 -10.35 -1.34 -3.99
C GLU A 50 -9.98 -1.65 -5.45
N GLY A 51 -10.50 -2.76 -5.98
CA GLY A 51 -10.26 -3.15 -7.37
C GLY A 51 -10.90 -2.20 -8.37
N GLU A 52 -12.12 -1.75 -8.11
CA GLU A 52 -12.85 -0.86 -9.01
C GLU A 52 -12.26 0.55 -9.03
N ALA A 53 -11.88 1.09 -7.86
CA ALA A 53 -11.15 2.35 -7.79
C ALA A 53 -9.82 2.26 -8.57
N GLY A 54 -9.06 1.17 -8.39
CA GLY A 54 -7.82 0.93 -9.14
C GLY A 54 -8.06 0.85 -10.66
N ARG A 55 -9.15 0.21 -11.09
CA ARG A 55 -9.53 0.16 -12.51
C ARG A 55 -9.83 1.57 -13.04
N ILE A 56 -10.61 2.36 -12.32
CA ILE A 56 -10.95 3.74 -12.72
C ILE A 56 -9.67 4.58 -12.81
N PHE A 57 -8.75 4.49 -11.85
CA PHE A 57 -7.47 5.21 -11.89
C PHE A 57 -6.61 4.85 -13.10
N ALA A 58 -6.66 3.59 -13.54
CA ALA A 58 -5.85 3.11 -14.65
C ALA A 58 -6.50 3.31 -16.01
N THR A 59 -7.82 3.44 -16.10
CA THR A 59 -8.54 3.39 -17.39
C THR A 59 -9.38 4.61 -17.70
N SER A 60 -9.96 5.30 -16.70
CA SER A 60 -10.77 6.49 -16.99
C SER A 60 -9.91 7.67 -17.43
N ARG A 61 -10.14 8.18 -18.62
CA ARG A 61 -9.48 9.39 -19.12
C ARG A 61 -10.04 10.66 -18.48
N ASN A 62 -11.21 10.60 -17.88
CA ASN A 62 -11.82 11.73 -17.19
C ASN A 62 -11.16 11.88 -15.80
N HIS A 63 -10.62 13.07 -15.54
CA HIS A 63 -9.98 13.39 -14.26
C HIS A 63 -10.97 13.36 -13.09
N GLU A 64 -12.19 13.86 -13.30
CA GLU A 64 -13.22 13.91 -12.24
C GLU A 64 -13.71 12.52 -11.84
N ASP A 65 -13.76 11.55 -12.75
CA ASP A 65 -14.07 10.15 -12.40
C ASP A 65 -13.03 9.57 -11.45
N ARG A 66 -11.73 9.80 -11.74
CA ARG A 66 -10.63 9.32 -10.88
C ARG A 66 -10.66 10.00 -9.51
N LYS A 67 -10.93 11.32 -9.50
CA LYS A 67 -11.07 12.09 -8.27
C LYS A 67 -12.26 11.61 -7.43
N ALA A 68 -13.42 11.40 -8.05
CA ALA A 68 -14.61 10.90 -7.36
C ALA A 68 -14.36 9.51 -6.74
N ALA A 69 -13.76 8.59 -7.50
CA ALA A 69 -13.39 7.26 -6.99
C ALA A 69 -12.39 7.33 -5.83
N PHE A 70 -11.43 8.26 -5.89
CA PHE A 70 -10.47 8.49 -4.82
C PHE A 70 -11.14 9.02 -3.56
N ILE A 71 -12.01 10.02 -3.70
CA ILE A 71 -12.73 10.62 -2.57
C ILE A 71 -13.61 9.59 -1.91
N GLU A 72 -14.43 8.85 -2.67
CA GLU A 72 -15.32 7.83 -2.14
C GLU A 72 -14.56 6.74 -1.38
N ARG A 73 -13.50 6.20 -2.00
CA ARG A 73 -12.65 5.19 -1.34
C ARG A 73 -12.06 5.70 -0.02
N ASN A 74 -11.51 6.91 -0.01
CA ASN A 74 -10.82 7.43 1.18
C ASN A 74 -11.80 7.91 2.26
N SER A 75 -12.99 8.44 1.90
CA SER A 75 -14.02 8.78 2.89
C SER A 75 -14.50 7.55 3.66
N THR A 76 -14.69 6.44 2.97
CA THR A 76 -15.08 5.16 3.59
C THR A 76 -14.05 4.68 4.61
N TYR A 77 -12.74 4.81 4.33
CA TYR A 77 -11.70 4.52 5.34
C TYR A 77 -11.74 5.52 6.50
N ASN A 78 -11.97 6.79 6.22
CA ASN A 78 -12.04 7.83 7.24
C ASN A 78 -13.20 7.63 8.22
N ASP A 79 -14.32 7.06 7.79
CA ASP A 79 -15.46 6.74 8.65
C ASP A 79 -15.09 5.74 9.77
N ASN A 80 -14.05 4.95 9.57
CA ASN A 80 -13.55 3.96 10.52
C ASN A 80 -12.19 4.34 11.11
N ILE A 81 -11.77 5.61 11.01
CA ILE A 81 -10.42 6.07 11.37
C ILE A 81 -10.01 5.70 12.79
N ASN A 82 -10.94 5.77 13.75
CA ASN A 82 -10.66 5.45 15.14
C ASN A 82 -10.32 3.97 15.35
N THR A 83 -11.00 3.07 14.63
CA THR A 83 -10.75 1.62 14.70
C THR A 83 -9.41 1.28 14.03
N TYR A 84 -9.10 1.91 12.91
CA TYR A 84 -7.79 1.79 12.27
C TYR A 84 -6.68 2.31 13.17
N ALA A 85 -6.87 3.46 13.80
CA ALA A 85 -5.91 4.05 14.73
C ALA A 85 -5.66 3.12 15.94
N ALA A 86 -6.72 2.55 16.53
CA ALA A 86 -6.59 1.62 17.63
C ALA A 86 -5.87 0.32 17.25
N SER A 87 -6.14 -0.21 16.03
CA SER A 87 -5.44 -1.37 15.50
C SER A 87 -3.95 -1.08 15.28
N TYR A 88 -3.63 0.09 14.75
CA TYR A 88 -2.25 0.53 14.55
C TYR A 88 -1.51 0.72 15.88
N ASP A 89 -2.15 1.38 16.86
CA ASP A 89 -1.60 1.50 18.22
C ASP A 89 -1.29 0.13 18.82
N GLY A 90 -2.21 -0.84 18.67
CA GLY A 90 -1.96 -2.21 19.13
C GLY A 90 -0.72 -2.86 18.52
N ILE A 91 -0.43 -2.58 17.25
CA ILE A 91 0.82 -3.02 16.59
C ILE A 91 2.03 -2.32 17.22
N CYS A 92 1.97 -1.01 17.41
CA CYS A 92 3.05 -0.25 18.02
C CYS A 92 3.37 -0.73 19.45
N GLN A 93 2.33 -0.98 20.25
CA GLN A 93 2.49 -1.49 21.62
C GLN A 93 3.09 -2.90 21.64
N ARG A 94 2.66 -3.77 20.74
CA ARG A 94 3.23 -5.10 20.56
C ARG A 94 4.73 -5.04 20.24
N ASP A 95 5.09 -4.23 19.26
CA ASP A 95 6.48 -4.12 18.77
C ASP A 95 7.38 -3.47 19.83
N TRP A 96 6.86 -2.48 20.55
CA TRP A 96 7.54 -1.89 21.70
C TRP A 96 7.77 -2.92 22.81
N ALA A 97 6.74 -3.68 23.20
CA ALA A 97 6.84 -4.69 24.25
C ALA A 97 7.86 -5.79 23.87
N TYR A 98 7.87 -6.22 22.60
CA TYR A 98 8.84 -7.18 22.08
C TYR A 98 10.27 -6.64 22.16
N ALA A 99 10.49 -5.40 21.72
CA ALA A 99 11.80 -4.77 21.78
C ALA A 99 12.31 -4.64 23.23
N GLN A 100 11.45 -4.20 24.17
CA GLN A 100 11.80 -4.10 25.58
C GLN A 100 12.11 -5.46 26.20
N ALA A 101 11.28 -6.47 25.93
CA ALA A 101 11.47 -7.81 26.48
C ALA A 101 12.81 -8.44 26.06
N ARG A 102 13.32 -8.09 24.89
CA ARG A 102 14.57 -8.60 24.33
C ARG A 102 15.77 -7.66 24.49
N ASN A 103 15.60 -6.56 25.24
CA ASN A 103 16.62 -5.54 25.48
C ASN A 103 17.20 -4.90 24.21
N TYR A 104 16.36 -4.67 23.21
CA TYR A 104 16.71 -3.83 22.07
C TYR A 104 16.64 -2.35 22.46
N SER A 105 17.49 -1.52 21.86
CA SER A 105 17.48 -0.08 22.09
C SER A 105 16.25 0.62 21.45
N SER A 106 15.69 0.00 20.42
CA SER A 106 14.53 0.51 19.70
C SER A 106 13.76 -0.60 18.98
N THR A 107 12.51 -0.32 18.62
CA THR A 107 11.71 -1.20 17.74
C THR A 107 12.32 -1.31 16.34
N LEU A 108 12.98 -0.26 15.85
CA LEU A 108 13.69 -0.27 14.57
C LEU A 108 14.82 -1.30 14.59
N GLU A 109 15.68 -1.27 15.61
CA GLU A 109 16.75 -2.24 15.78
C GLU A 109 16.19 -3.67 15.86
N ALA A 110 15.17 -3.90 16.69
CA ALA A 110 14.52 -5.20 16.84
C ALA A 110 13.98 -5.76 15.51
N THR A 111 13.46 -4.90 14.65
CA THR A 111 12.92 -5.31 13.34
C THR A 111 14.04 -5.66 12.37
N LEU A 112 15.07 -4.83 12.29
CA LEU A 112 16.15 -4.97 11.31
C LEU A 112 17.12 -6.13 11.65
N GLU A 113 17.22 -6.51 12.93
CA GLU A 113 18.11 -7.62 13.34
C GLU A 113 17.70 -8.95 12.73
N ASN A 114 16.41 -9.18 12.49
CA ASN A 114 15.94 -10.43 11.86
C ASN A 114 16.57 -10.67 10.48
N ASP A 115 16.89 -9.59 9.77
CA ASP A 115 17.52 -9.62 8.46
C ASP A 115 19.02 -9.25 8.52
N ASN A 116 19.56 -9.09 9.74
CA ASN A 116 20.94 -8.66 9.99
C ASN A 116 21.30 -7.34 9.29
N ILE A 117 20.36 -6.38 9.29
CA ILE A 117 20.54 -5.07 8.67
C ILE A 117 20.94 -4.04 9.74
N PRO A 118 22.12 -3.41 9.65
CA PRO A 118 22.48 -2.30 10.54
C PRO A 118 21.49 -1.11 10.40
N VAL A 119 21.15 -0.49 11.53
CA VAL A 119 20.24 0.67 11.56
C VAL A 119 20.71 1.79 10.62
N ASP A 120 22.02 2.02 10.56
CA ASP A 120 22.61 3.07 9.68
C ASP A 120 22.34 2.83 8.19
N VAL A 121 22.22 1.59 7.75
CA VAL A 121 21.84 1.25 6.36
C VAL A 121 20.42 1.74 6.08
N TYR A 122 19.49 1.50 7.00
CA TYR A 122 18.12 1.99 6.88
C TYR A 122 18.03 3.51 6.91
N LEU A 123 18.74 4.16 7.83
CA LEU A 123 18.76 5.62 7.93
C LEU A 123 19.36 6.26 6.68
N ASN A 124 20.45 5.69 6.15
CA ASN A 124 21.03 6.15 4.89
C ASN A 124 20.06 5.97 3.71
N LEU A 125 19.30 4.86 3.66
CA LEU A 125 18.26 4.67 2.64
C LEU A 125 17.22 5.80 2.67
N LEU A 126 16.76 6.20 3.87
CA LEU A 126 15.81 7.30 4.03
C LEU A 126 16.41 8.64 3.57
N GLU A 127 17.67 8.89 3.89
CA GLU A 127 18.38 10.10 3.48
C GLU A 127 18.52 10.16 1.95
N GLN A 128 19.00 9.08 1.33
CA GLN A 128 19.11 8.98 -0.12
C GLN A 128 17.76 9.09 -0.82
N GLY A 129 16.72 8.48 -0.26
CA GLY A 129 15.36 8.61 -0.76
C GLY A 129 14.86 10.05 -0.76
N ARG A 130 15.11 10.80 0.33
CA ARG A 130 14.76 12.22 0.42
C ARG A 130 15.55 13.09 -0.54
N ALA A 131 16.86 12.86 -0.64
CA ALA A 131 17.73 13.59 -1.54
C ALA A 131 17.43 13.30 -3.03
N GLY A 132 16.98 12.07 -3.34
CA GLY A 132 16.73 11.57 -4.68
C GLY A 132 15.35 11.91 -5.27
N THR A 133 14.53 12.76 -4.66
CA THR A 133 13.14 13.02 -5.12
C THR A 133 13.03 13.83 -6.41
N ALA A 134 14.04 14.60 -6.79
CA ALA A 134 13.97 15.51 -7.94
C ALA A 134 13.63 14.81 -9.28
N PRO A 135 14.18 13.63 -9.63
CA PRO A 135 13.78 12.91 -10.84
C PRO A 135 12.29 12.51 -10.84
N LEU A 136 11.77 12.07 -9.69
CA LEU A 136 10.37 11.70 -9.55
C LEU A 136 9.44 12.91 -9.70
N GLN A 137 9.81 14.06 -9.11
CA GLN A 137 9.06 15.30 -9.28
C GLN A 137 9.03 15.74 -10.75
N ARG A 138 10.16 15.64 -11.48
CA ARG A 138 10.20 15.93 -12.92
C ARG A 138 9.32 14.98 -13.71
N TYR A 139 9.30 13.69 -13.37
CA TYR A 139 8.45 12.69 -14.00
C TYR A 139 6.97 13.03 -13.81
N HIS A 140 6.54 13.37 -12.60
CA HIS A 140 5.14 13.76 -12.33
C HIS A 140 4.76 15.05 -13.07
N LYS A 141 5.67 16.02 -13.13
CA LYS A 141 5.44 17.24 -13.91
C LYS A 141 5.26 16.94 -15.40
N LEU A 142 6.12 16.10 -15.98
CA LEU A 142 5.99 15.65 -17.36
C LEU A 142 4.67 14.94 -17.61
N ARG A 143 4.24 14.08 -16.70
CA ARG A 143 2.95 13.39 -16.79
C ARG A 143 1.78 14.37 -16.78
N LYS A 144 1.80 15.35 -15.86
CA LYS A 144 0.79 16.41 -15.79
C LYS A 144 0.65 17.13 -17.12
N GLU A 145 1.79 17.55 -17.71
CA GLU A 145 1.84 18.26 -18.98
C GLU A 145 1.34 17.38 -20.15
N ALA A 146 1.80 16.13 -20.24
CA ALA A 146 1.44 15.20 -21.29
C ALA A 146 -0.04 14.79 -21.24
N LEU A 147 -0.61 14.66 -20.05
CA LEU A 147 -2.04 14.38 -19.81
C LEU A 147 -2.91 15.63 -19.90
N LYS A 148 -2.31 16.83 -20.04
CA LYS A 148 -2.99 18.13 -20.11
C LYS A 148 -3.90 18.40 -18.91
N LEU A 149 -3.46 18.01 -17.71
CA LEU A 149 -4.21 18.21 -16.48
C LEU A 149 -3.89 19.58 -15.87
N GLU A 150 -4.91 20.28 -15.37
CA GLU A 150 -4.74 21.51 -14.58
C GLU A 150 -4.19 21.20 -13.18
N GLU A 151 -4.67 20.11 -12.58
CA GLU A 151 -4.18 19.54 -11.31
C GLU A 151 -3.70 18.12 -11.56
N TYR A 152 -2.73 17.65 -10.74
CA TYR A 152 -2.20 16.29 -10.83
C TYR A 152 -2.02 15.74 -9.44
N ASP A 153 -2.74 14.69 -9.14
CA ASP A 153 -2.78 14.03 -7.85
C ASP A 153 -2.39 12.55 -7.92
N GLY A 154 -2.36 11.88 -6.78
CA GLY A 154 -2.00 10.47 -6.69
C GLY A 154 -2.86 9.56 -7.56
N TYR A 155 -4.14 9.87 -7.72
CA TYR A 155 -5.08 9.11 -8.56
C TYR A 155 -4.84 9.29 -10.08
N ASP A 156 -3.97 10.22 -10.49
CA ASP A 156 -3.56 10.41 -11.88
C ASP A 156 -2.29 9.64 -12.23
N SER A 157 -1.65 9.02 -11.24
CA SER A 157 -0.36 8.35 -11.43
C SER A 157 -0.48 7.04 -12.23
N ALA A 158 -1.63 6.39 -12.21
CA ALA A 158 -1.86 5.09 -12.86
C ALA A 158 -2.31 5.20 -14.32
N ILE A 159 -2.96 6.31 -14.72
CA ILE A 159 -3.46 6.45 -16.10
C ILE A 159 -2.31 6.49 -17.12
N PRO A 160 -2.34 5.71 -18.21
CA PRO A 160 -1.33 5.76 -19.25
C PRO A 160 -1.22 7.13 -19.91
N VAL A 161 0.01 7.62 -20.12
CA VAL A 161 0.27 8.91 -20.79
C VAL A 161 -0.12 8.86 -22.25
N ILE A 162 0.09 7.71 -22.90
CA ILE A 162 -0.31 7.48 -24.29
C ILE A 162 -1.60 6.68 -24.33
N ASP A 163 -2.43 6.96 -25.33
CA ASP A 163 -3.61 6.15 -25.62
C ASP A 163 -3.18 4.91 -26.39
N PHE A 164 -3.35 3.75 -25.79
CA PHE A 164 -2.94 2.48 -26.35
C PHE A 164 -4.10 1.49 -26.24
N ASP A 165 -4.79 1.27 -27.37
CA ASP A 165 -6.00 0.45 -27.48
C ASP A 165 -5.71 -0.92 -28.11
N LYS A 166 -4.64 -1.59 -27.70
CA LYS A 166 -4.36 -2.94 -28.17
C LYS A 166 -4.73 -3.95 -27.10
N ASN A 167 -5.75 -4.73 -27.40
CA ASN A 167 -6.14 -5.86 -26.56
C ASN A 167 -5.34 -7.09 -26.94
N TYR A 168 -4.86 -7.81 -25.94
CA TYR A 168 -4.23 -9.11 -26.08
C TYR A 168 -5.12 -10.15 -25.41
N ASP A 169 -5.54 -11.16 -26.16
CA ASP A 169 -6.23 -12.28 -25.57
C ASP A 169 -5.30 -13.13 -24.69
N TYR A 170 -5.89 -13.98 -23.86
CA TYR A 170 -5.14 -14.80 -22.92
C TYR A 170 -4.11 -15.69 -23.62
N ASP A 171 -4.46 -16.31 -24.75
CA ASP A 171 -3.59 -17.23 -25.46
C ASP A 171 -2.40 -16.51 -26.08
N ALA A 172 -2.61 -15.30 -26.62
CA ALA A 172 -1.53 -14.45 -27.11
C ALA A 172 -0.54 -14.08 -26.00
N VAL A 173 -1.06 -13.65 -24.84
CA VAL A 173 -0.21 -13.33 -23.67
C VAL A 173 0.53 -14.56 -23.16
N ALA A 174 -0.15 -15.69 -23.02
CA ALA A 174 0.48 -16.94 -22.57
C ALA A 174 1.61 -17.39 -23.52
N LYS A 175 1.41 -17.23 -24.84
CA LYS A 175 2.45 -17.51 -25.85
C LYS A 175 3.63 -16.55 -25.76
N MET A 176 3.38 -15.25 -25.56
CA MET A 176 4.43 -14.24 -25.36
C MET A 176 5.28 -14.56 -24.14
N VAL A 177 4.65 -14.83 -22.99
CA VAL A 177 5.35 -15.21 -21.74
C VAL A 177 6.19 -16.47 -21.95
N LYS A 178 5.61 -17.55 -22.51
CA LYS A 178 6.36 -18.79 -22.82
C LYS A 178 7.55 -18.54 -23.74
N ASN A 179 7.42 -17.64 -24.72
CA ASN A 179 8.51 -17.34 -25.63
C ASN A 179 9.61 -16.50 -24.97
N SER A 180 9.27 -15.60 -24.05
CA SER A 180 10.23 -14.75 -23.34
C SER A 180 11.16 -15.53 -22.39
N ILE A 181 10.71 -16.69 -21.88
CA ILE A 181 11.49 -17.54 -20.97
C ILE A 181 12.23 -18.68 -21.68
N LYS A 182 12.06 -18.88 -23.02
CA LYS A 182 12.77 -19.92 -23.77
C LYS A 182 14.31 -19.84 -23.72
N PRO A 183 14.93 -18.66 -23.64
CA PRO A 183 16.39 -18.57 -23.54
C PRO A 183 16.96 -18.96 -22.17
N LEU A 184 16.12 -19.16 -21.14
CA LEU A 184 16.51 -19.61 -19.80
C LEU A 184 16.51 -21.13 -19.69
#